data_12ae8a24ab8dde8dc57630cf09a4a0e0
#
_entry.id   12ae8a24ab8dde8dc57630cf09a4a0e0
#
_cell.length_a   1.000
_cell.length_b   1.000
_cell.length_c   1.000
_cell.angle_alpha   90.00
_cell.angle_beta   90.00
_cell.angle_gamma   90.00
#
_symmetry.space_group_name_H-M   'P 1'
#
loop_
_entity.id
_entity.type
_entity.pdbx_description
1 polymer ?
#
loop_
_entity_poly.entity_id
_entity_poly.type
_entity_poly.pdbx_seq_one_letter_code
_entity_poly.pdbx_strand_id
1 'polypeptide(L)'
;MRKVILGLVAIAALVSCKKDDDNGGFNNNGNPTIKEGTYPKEITFKDKNGAIEAKAVYTIIGGKISGWNWATYENGQPKSPQNTIVTYKGELPEKVESPGETETYTYEGNKLVKKVEVSDDESKETIYAYEGNNLSKATEKKLLKAYRGGQDANKYIETDFRYEGNLVIVNKKSYVELADKSKINQSVDGTTIYTVENGNVVKKEETISPSSKETTVYTYDNKNNPKSLNFTKIIVPDYFIDEDFSKNNLLTVTKTTEENGNTGLSRRFYEYEYNGDYPTIVRKFKEKDGNRELEETTEYKY
;
A
#
# COMPACT_ATOMS: atom_id res chain seq x y z
N MET A 1 -4.73 -15.20 20.21
CA MET A 1 -4.13 -13.87 20.07
C MET A 1 -4.19 -13.50 18.59
N ARG A 2 -5.02 -12.54 18.21
CA ARG A 2 -5.07 -12.05 16.82
C ARG A 2 -3.88 -11.14 16.61
N LYS A 3 -2.96 -11.54 15.73
CA LYS A 3 -1.90 -10.64 15.25
C LYS A 3 -2.58 -9.54 14.45
N VAL A 4 -2.60 -8.33 15.00
CA VAL A 4 -2.95 -7.12 14.24
C VAL A 4 -1.78 -6.88 13.28
N ILE A 5 -1.98 -7.20 12.01
CA ILE A 5 -1.05 -6.78 10.95
C ILE A 5 -1.23 -5.27 10.86
N LEU A 6 -0.25 -4.53 11.38
CA LEU A 6 -0.14 -3.08 11.16
C LEU A 6 0.11 -2.86 9.68
N GLY A 7 -0.97 -2.59 8.94
CA GLY A 7 -0.84 -2.01 7.61
C GLY A 7 -0.22 -0.62 7.78
N LEU A 8 1.00 -0.42 7.29
CA LEU A 8 1.63 0.89 7.20
C LEU A 8 0.72 1.80 6.37
N VAL A 9 -0.01 2.69 7.04
CA VAL A 9 -0.70 3.81 6.38
C VAL A 9 0.29 4.96 6.33
N ALA A 10 1.10 4.97 5.30
CA ALA A 10 1.98 6.08 5.03
C ALA A 10 1.30 7.06 4.06
N ILE A 11 1.46 8.33 4.19
CA ILE A 11 0.74 9.39 3.46
C ILE A 11 1.68 10.60 3.16
N ALA A 12 1.82 11.07 1.94
CA ALA A 12 2.55 12.30 1.58
C ALA A 12 1.92 13.14 0.46
N ALA A 13 2.40 14.31 0.26
CA ALA A 13 1.82 15.40 -0.48
C ALA A 13 2.66 16.01 -1.63
N LEU A 14 2.07 16.87 -2.31
CA LEU A 14 2.08 17.68 -3.51
C LEU A 14 3.22 18.71 -3.61
N VAL A 15 3.54 19.30 -4.74
CA VAL A 15 2.86 20.09 -5.76
C VAL A 15 3.76 20.35 -6.97
N SER A 16 3.26 20.45 -8.16
CA SER A 16 3.30 21.64 -9.01
C SER A 16 2.63 21.37 -10.35
N CYS A 17 1.66 22.19 -10.71
CA CYS A 17 1.20 22.28 -12.09
C CYS A 17 2.34 22.71 -13.00
N LYS A 18 2.80 21.79 -13.84
CA LYS A 18 3.26 22.08 -15.19
C LYS A 18 2.55 21.10 -16.10
N LYS A 19 1.90 21.69 -17.09
CA LYS A 19 1.33 21.03 -18.24
C LYS A 19 2.49 20.40 -19.00
N ASP A 20 2.56 19.07 -19.01
CA ASP A 20 3.39 18.33 -19.94
C ASP A 20 2.77 16.97 -20.21
N ASP A 21 2.53 16.77 -21.46
CA ASP A 21 2.31 15.60 -22.29
C ASP A 21 2.00 14.26 -21.60
N ASP A 22 0.73 13.84 -21.77
CA ASP A 22 0.23 12.48 -21.59
C ASP A 22 0.98 11.49 -22.50
N ASN A 23 2.11 11.01 -22.04
CA ASN A 23 2.65 9.70 -22.41
C ASN A 23 2.67 8.84 -21.16
N GLY A 24 1.86 7.77 -21.14
CA GLY A 24 1.58 6.91 -20.01
C GLY A 24 2.79 6.18 -19.40
N GLY A 25 3.76 6.92 -18.94
CA GLY A 25 4.87 6.43 -18.12
C GLY A 25 4.57 6.70 -16.65
N PHE A 26 4.68 5.69 -15.82
CA PHE A 26 4.58 5.79 -14.37
C PHE A 26 5.83 6.55 -13.83
N ASN A 27 5.84 7.88 -13.99
CA ASN A 27 6.96 8.71 -13.60
C ASN A 27 6.94 9.03 -12.11
N ASN A 28 7.83 8.42 -11.36
CA ASN A 28 8.22 8.83 -10.01
C ASN A 28 9.18 10.02 -10.05
N ASN A 29 8.70 11.19 -10.47
CA ASN A 29 9.52 12.40 -10.54
C ASN A 29 9.42 13.21 -9.23
N GLY A 30 10.35 12.93 -8.31
CA GLY A 30 10.64 13.79 -7.17
C GLY A 30 9.76 13.57 -5.94
N ASN A 31 10.33 13.93 -4.78
CA ASN A 31 9.61 13.92 -3.50
C ASN A 31 8.62 15.09 -3.46
N PRO A 32 7.31 14.84 -3.33
CA PRO A 32 6.33 15.92 -3.27
C PRO A 32 6.45 16.69 -1.96
N THR A 33 6.48 18.02 -2.03
CA THR A 33 6.45 18.90 -0.84
C THR A 33 5.01 19.06 -0.36
N ILE A 34 4.74 18.75 0.91
CA ILE A 34 3.43 18.95 1.56
C ILE A 34 3.16 20.44 1.69
N LYS A 35 2.11 20.93 1.05
CA LYS A 35 1.55 22.26 1.32
C LYS A 35 0.65 22.20 2.55
N GLU A 36 0.66 23.26 3.33
CA GLU A 36 -0.27 23.40 4.45
C GLU A 36 -1.72 23.24 3.98
N GLY A 37 -2.51 22.45 4.72
CA GLY A 37 -3.92 22.19 4.41
C GLY A 37 -4.19 21.12 3.34
N THR A 38 -3.15 20.54 2.72
CA THR A 38 -3.35 19.49 1.71
C THR A 38 -3.17 18.07 2.28
N TYR A 39 -2.63 17.98 3.49
CA TYR A 39 -2.33 16.74 4.17
C TYR A 39 -2.98 16.69 5.55
N PRO A 40 -3.67 15.61 5.93
CA PRO A 40 -4.26 15.51 7.26
C PRO A 40 -3.18 15.41 8.34
N LYS A 41 -3.26 16.29 9.35
CA LYS A 41 -2.44 16.21 10.56
C LYS A 41 -2.93 15.13 11.52
N GLU A 42 -4.22 14.82 11.47
CA GLU A 42 -4.82 13.73 12.26
C GLU A 42 -5.79 12.92 11.39
N ILE A 43 -5.74 11.61 11.52
CA ILE A 43 -6.72 10.67 10.97
C ILE A 43 -7.31 9.88 12.14
N THR A 44 -8.63 9.85 12.25
CA THR A 44 -9.35 9.10 13.28
C THR A 44 -10.19 8.02 12.61
N PHE A 45 -10.03 6.78 13.02
CA PHE A 45 -10.82 5.63 12.57
C PHE A 45 -11.86 5.29 13.64
N LYS A 46 -13.11 5.13 13.21
CA LYS A 46 -14.24 4.79 14.07
C LYS A 46 -14.95 3.54 13.56
N ASP A 47 -15.42 2.73 14.48
CA ASP A 47 -16.29 1.58 14.15
C ASP A 47 -17.67 2.04 13.65
N LYS A 48 -18.50 1.09 13.29
CA LYS A 48 -19.89 1.33 12.84
C LYS A 48 -20.79 2.03 13.88
N ASN A 49 -20.42 2.01 15.15
CA ASN A 49 -21.17 2.65 16.26
C ASN A 49 -20.61 4.04 16.59
N GLY A 50 -19.56 4.49 15.90
CA GLY A 50 -18.88 5.75 16.12
C GLY A 50 -17.82 5.72 17.22
N ALA A 51 -17.51 4.55 17.79
CA ALA A 51 -16.42 4.43 18.76
C ALA A 51 -15.06 4.50 18.05
N ILE A 52 -14.13 5.24 18.64
CA ILE A 52 -12.78 5.35 18.08
C ILE A 52 -12.05 4.03 18.24
N GLU A 53 -11.55 3.47 17.14
CA GLU A 53 -10.71 2.27 17.10
C GLU A 53 -9.23 2.61 17.03
N ALA A 54 -8.88 3.65 16.29
CA ALA A 54 -7.49 4.08 16.13
C ALA A 54 -7.37 5.56 15.76
N LYS A 55 -6.18 6.13 16.03
CA LYS A 55 -5.76 7.45 15.54
C LYS A 55 -4.34 7.44 15.02
N ALA A 56 -4.12 8.20 13.95
CA ALA A 56 -2.79 8.58 13.48
C ALA A 56 -2.64 10.10 13.60
N VAL A 57 -1.56 10.57 14.22
CA VAL A 57 -1.22 12.00 14.33
C VAL A 57 0.15 12.21 13.69
N TYR A 58 0.20 13.02 12.64
CA TYR A 58 1.40 13.22 11.83
C TYR A 58 2.18 14.45 12.25
N THR A 59 3.50 14.35 12.25
CA THR A 59 4.43 15.45 12.38
C THR A 59 4.99 15.80 11.00
N ILE A 60 4.74 17.03 10.55
CA ILE A 60 5.19 17.52 9.25
C ILE A 60 6.17 18.67 9.47
N ILE A 61 7.40 18.53 8.98
CA ILE A 61 8.47 19.53 9.10
C ILE A 61 9.02 19.82 7.70
N GLY A 62 9.06 21.10 7.34
CA GLY A 62 9.59 21.52 6.03
C GLY A 62 8.87 20.90 4.83
N GLY A 63 7.56 20.65 4.96
CA GLY A 63 6.77 20.00 3.91
C GLY A 63 7.02 18.49 3.77
N LYS A 64 7.58 17.83 4.78
CA LYS A 64 7.83 16.38 4.80
C LYS A 64 7.28 15.76 6.09
N ILE A 65 6.75 14.55 6.00
CA ILE A 65 6.38 13.80 7.20
C ILE A 65 7.67 13.36 7.90
N SER A 66 7.93 13.91 9.07
CA SER A 66 9.07 13.52 9.91
C SER A 66 8.73 12.41 10.89
N GLY A 67 7.46 12.04 10.98
CA GLY A 67 7.00 10.94 11.81
C GLY A 67 5.51 10.99 12.07
N TRP A 68 5.01 10.00 12.79
CA TRP A 68 3.63 9.96 13.27
C TRP A 68 3.52 9.18 14.58
N ASN A 69 2.47 9.49 15.33
CA ASN A 69 2.01 8.68 16.45
C ASN A 69 0.78 7.89 16.01
N TRP A 70 0.80 6.59 16.21
CA TRP A 70 -0.34 5.70 16.03
C TRP A 70 -0.79 5.16 17.37
N ALA A 71 -2.09 5.20 17.67
CA ALA A 71 -2.67 4.58 18.85
C ALA A 71 -3.96 3.84 18.49
N THR A 72 -4.12 2.61 18.96
CA THR A 72 -5.42 1.95 19.03
C THR A 72 -6.18 2.42 20.26
N TYR A 73 -7.51 2.26 20.26
CA TYR A 73 -8.36 2.71 21.36
C TYR A 73 -9.20 1.55 21.90
N GLU A 74 -9.39 1.53 23.21
CA GLU A 74 -10.30 0.61 23.90
C GLU A 74 -11.03 1.39 24.97
N ASN A 75 -12.37 1.32 24.96
CA ASN A 75 -13.23 2.09 25.87
C ASN A 75 -12.93 3.62 25.86
N GLY A 76 -12.60 4.18 24.68
CA GLY A 76 -12.28 5.59 24.49
C GLY A 76 -10.89 6.01 25.00
N GLN A 77 -10.06 5.08 25.50
CA GLN A 77 -8.71 5.35 25.97
C GLN A 77 -7.66 4.82 24.97
N PRO A 78 -6.59 5.58 24.69
CA PRO A 78 -5.51 5.12 23.81
C PRO A 78 -4.78 3.94 24.43
N LYS A 79 -4.51 2.94 23.61
CA LYS A 79 -3.70 1.78 23.96
C LYS A 79 -2.50 1.68 23.03
N SER A 80 -1.38 1.23 23.62
CA SER A 80 -0.14 0.92 22.88
C SER A 80 0.25 2.01 21.87
N PRO A 81 0.39 3.28 22.29
CA PRO A 81 0.82 4.33 21.37
C PRO A 81 2.21 4.01 20.83
N GLN A 82 2.36 4.13 19.52
CA GLN A 82 3.60 3.87 18.81
C GLN A 82 4.04 5.14 18.09
N ASN A 83 5.28 5.56 18.31
CA ASN A 83 5.88 6.66 17.58
C ASN A 83 6.73 6.11 16.45
N THR A 84 6.49 6.60 15.24
CA THR A 84 7.35 6.33 14.09
C THR A 84 8.09 7.60 13.71
N ILE A 85 9.37 7.48 13.40
CA ILE A 85 10.26 8.56 12.98
C ILE A 85 10.72 8.28 11.56
N VAL A 86 10.74 9.32 10.72
CA VAL A 86 11.24 9.26 9.34
C VAL A 86 12.47 10.16 9.24
N THR A 87 13.60 9.55 8.87
CA THR A 87 14.86 10.26 8.60
C THR A 87 15.03 10.40 7.09
N TYR A 88 15.50 11.57 6.65
CA TYR A 88 15.71 11.90 5.24
C TYR A 88 17.17 12.17 4.95
N LYS A 89 17.61 11.77 3.76
CA LYS A 89 18.85 12.23 3.11
C LYS A 89 18.49 13.10 1.91
N GLY A 90 18.60 14.41 2.09
CA GLY A 90 18.05 15.38 1.12
C GLY A 90 16.53 15.27 1.04
N GLU A 91 16.00 14.98 -0.14
CA GLU A 91 14.57 14.85 -0.38
C GLU A 91 14.05 13.43 -0.19
N LEU A 92 14.91 12.42 -0.10
CA LEU A 92 14.53 11.02 -0.08
C LEU A 92 14.50 10.46 1.35
N PRO A 93 13.47 9.70 1.75
CA PRO A 93 13.47 8.96 3.00
C PRO A 93 14.66 8.00 3.04
N GLU A 94 15.47 8.04 4.08
CA GLU A 94 16.61 7.13 4.28
C GLU A 94 16.26 6.00 5.25
N LYS A 95 15.42 6.31 6.25
CA LYS A 95 15.09 5.39 7.32
C LYS A 95 13.72 5.70 7.91
N VAL A 96 12.98 4.64 8.27
CA VAL A 96 11.78 4.71 9.09
C VAL A 96 11.98 3.83 10.32
N GLU A 97 11.74 4.37 11.49
CA GLU A 97 11.91 3.70 12.77
C GLU A 97 10.60 3.68 13.55
N SER A 98 10.14 2.50 13.88
CA SER A 98 8.99 2.24 14.74
C SER A 98 9.43 1.36 15.92
N PRO A 99 8.69 1.29 17.03
CA PRO A 99 9.02 0.37 18.12
C PRO A 99 9.11 -1.07 17.64
N GLY A 100 10.29 -1.69 17.77
CA GLY A 100 10.56 -3.06 17.35
C GLY A 100 10.78 -3.27 15.85
N GLU A 101 10.81 -2.21 15.04
CA GLU A 101 11.00 -2.32 13.59
C GLU A 101 11.79 -1.14 13.02
N THR A 102 12.69 -1.42 12.10
CA THR A 102 13.45 -0.42 11.35
C THR A 102 13.45 -0.77 9.87
N GLU A 103 13.10 0.21 9.04
CA GLU A 103 13.24 0.11 7.59
C GLU A 103 14.34 1.06 7.11
N THR A 104 15.20 0.60 6.21
CA THR A 104 16.23 1.42 5.56
C THR A 104 16.13 1.33 4.05
N TYR A 105 16.43 2.43 3.36
CA TYR A 105 16.22 2.59 1.93
C TYR A 105 17.50 3.02 1.24
N THR A 106 17.79 2.39 0.10
CA THR A 106 18.93 2.74 -0.77
C THR A 106 18.42 3.12 -2.14
N TYR A 107 18.95 4.20 -2.71
CA TYR A 107 18.50 4.76 -3.97
C TYR A 107 19.65 4.85 -4.98
N GLU A 108 19.31 4.72 -6.27
CA GLU A 108 20.11 5.14 -7.42
C GLU A 108 19.37 6.29 -8.10
N GLY A 109 19.92 7.51 -7.96
CA GLY A 109 19.18 8.73 -8.27
C GLY A 109 17.92 8.84 -7.40
N ASN A 110 16.75 8.90 -8.03
CA ASN A 110 15.45 8.94 -7.33
C ASN A 110 14.75 7.57 -7.29
N LYS A 111 15.39 6.50 -7.77
CA LYS A 111 14.80 5.16 -7.79
C LYS A 111 15.23 4.38 -6.57
N LEU A 112 14.26 3.86 -5.82
CA LEU A 112 14.53 2.94 -4.73
C LEU A 112 15.04 1.62 -5.32
N VAL A 113 16.28 1.23 -5.02
CA VAL A 113 16.86 -0.03 -5.51
C VAL A 113 16.94 -1.10 -4.43
N LYS A 114 16.86 -0.71 -3.15
CA LYS A 114 16.91 -1.66 -2.05
C LYS A 114 16.16 -1.14 -0.83
N LYS A 115 15.39 -2.03 -0.20
CA LYS A 115 14.77 -1.86 1.11
C LYS A 115 15.23 -2.97 2.04
N VAL A 116 15.56 -2.64 3.28
CA VAL A 116 15.84 -3.61 4.34
C VAL A 116 14.91 -3.33 5.51
N GLU A 117 14.19 -4.33 5.94
CA GLU A 117 13.29 -4.32 7.10
C GLU A 117 13.88 -5.22 8.17
N VAL A 118 14.05 -4.72 9.37
CA VAL A 118 14.56 -5.45 10.52
C VAL A 118 13.61 -5.28 11.68
N SER A 119 13.14 -6.39 12.22
CA SER A 119 12.40 -6.45 13.49
C SER A 119 13.10 -7.40 14.46
N ASP A 120 12.59 -7.51 15.69
CA ASP A 120 13.18 -8.35 16.73
C ASP A 120 13.37 -9.82 16.29
N ASP A 121 12.41 -10.33 15.49
CA ASP A 121 12.38 -11.74 15.10
C ASP A 121 12.71 -11.98 13.61
N GLU A 122 12.80 -10.92 12.81
CA GLU A 122 12.84 -11.06 11.36
C GLU A 122 13.75 -10.01 10.69
N SER A 123 14.45 -10.46 9.64
CA SER A 123 15.11 -9.56 8.70
C SER A 123 14.69 -9.90 7.28
N LYS A 124 14.27 -8.88 6.53
CA LYS A 124 13.81 -8.97 5.16
C LYS A 124 14.53 -7.93 4.30
N GLU A 125 15.00 -8.35 3.14
CA GLU A 125 15.62 -7.48 2.14
C GLU A 125 14.80 -7.56 0.85
N THR A 126 14.51 -6.41 0.24
CA THR A 126 13.87 -6.33 -1.07
C THR A 126 14.76 -5.54 -2.02
N ILE A 127 15.07 -6.14 -3.17
CA ILE A 127 15.82 -5.53 -4.27
C ILE A 127 14.85 -5.22 -5.40
N TYR A 128 14.95 -4.02 -5.93
CA TYR A 128 14.12 -3.53 -7.04
C TYR A 128 14.95 -3.32 -8.29
N ALA A 129 14.43 -3.77 -9.43
CA ALA A 129 15.02 -3.55 -10.75
C ALA A 129 14.05 -2.78 -11.64
N TYR A 130 14.59 -1.99 -12.56
CA TYR A 130 13.82 -1.11 -13.43
C TYR A 130 14.24 -1.26 -14.89
N GLU A 131 13.26 -1.16 -15.79
CA GLU A 131 13.47 -0.96 -17.21
C GLU A 131 13.03 0.48 -17.57
N GLY A 132 14.01 1.33 -17.88
CA GLY A 132 13.74 2.77 -17.95
C GLY A 132 13.22 3.29 -16.60
N ASN A 133 12.04 3.89 -16.59
CA ASN A 133 11.40 4.38 -15.36
C ASN A 133 10.41 3.37 -14.73
N ASN A 134 10.15 2.26 -15.39
CA ASN A 134 9.17 1.29 -14.95
C ASN A 134 9.83 0.24 -14.05
N LEU A 135 9.20 -0.08 -12.92
CA LEU A 135 9.59 -1.20 -12.08
C LEU A 135 9.42 -2.50 -12.89
N SER A 136 10.49 -3.26 -13.11
CA SER A 136 10.42 -4.53 -13.85
C SER A 136 10.45 -5.75 -12.94
N LYS A 137 11.09 -5.63 -11.78
CA LYS A 137 11.19 -6.74 -10.83
C LYS A 137 11.34 -6.26 -9.39
N ALA A 138 10.71 -6.98 -8.46
CA ALA A 138 11.03 -6.93 -7.04
C ALA A 138 11.42 -8.33 -6.56
N THR A 139 12.51 -8.43 -5.80
CA THR A 139 12.99 -9.69 -5.20
C THR A 139 13.08 -9.51 -3.70
N GLU A 140 12.16 -10.11 -2.98
CA GLU A 140 12.18 -10.17 -1.52
C GLU A 140 12.94 -11.40 -1.06
N LYS A 141 13.81 -11.22 -0.08
CA LYS A 141 14.56 -12.27 0.60
C LYS A 141 14.32 -12.17 2.10
N LYS A 142 13.89 -13.28 2.70
CA LYS A 142 13.67 -13.43 4.15
C LYS A 142 14.49 -14.57 4.69
N LEU A 143 15.23 -14.32 5.77
CA LEU A 143 15.95 -15.36 6.50
C LEU A 143 14.96 -16.20 7.33
N LEU A 144 15.02 -17.52 7.16
CA LEU A 144 14.28 -18.51 7.96
C LEU A 144 15.28 -19.21 8.87
N LYS A 145 15.28 -18.86 10.15
CA LYS A 145 16.16 -19.51 11.15
C LYS A 145 15.65 -20.90 11.49
N ALA A 146 16.58 -21.85 11.65
CA ALA A 146 16.33 -23.25 12.07
C ALA A 146 15.21 -23.93 11.26
N TYR A 147 15.15 -23.67 9.94
CA TYR A 147 14.04 -24.05 9.07
C TYR A 147 13.83 -25.57 8.97
N ARG A 148 14.89 -26.34 8.66
CA ARG A 148 14.86 -27.81 8.63
C ARG A 148 16.14 -28.37 9.23
N GLY A 149 16.01 -29.28 10.19
CA GLY A 149 17.15 -29.88 10.86
C GLY A 149 18.04 -28.86 11.59
N GLY A 150 17.52 -27.71 12.00
CA GLY A 150 18.24 -26.65 12.68
C GLY A 150 19.12 -25.77 11.78
N GLN A 151 19.08 -25.96 10.45
CA GLN A 151 19.81 -25.12 9.50
C GLN A 151 19.00 -23.92 9.04
N ASP A 152 19.67 -22.79 8.81
CA ASP A 152 19.05 -21.59 8.24
C ASP A 152 18.80 -21.78 6.74
N ALA A 153 17.74 -21.14 6.26
CA ALA A 153 17.38 -21.09 4.84
C ALA A 153 16.93 -19.69 4.45
N ASN A 154 16.86 -19.40 3.17
CA ASN A 154 16.30 -18.13 2.69
C ASN A 154 15.01 -18.38 1.92
N LYS A 155 13.93 -17.72 2.30
CA LYS A 155 12.72 -17.64 1.46
C LYS A 155 12.86 -16.47 0.49
N TYR A 156 12.57 -16.74 -0.78
CA TYR A 156 12.50 -15.73 -1.82
C TYR A 156 11.07 -15.58 -2.32
N ILE A 157 10.68 -14.33 -2.60
CA ILE A 157 9.49 -13.99 -3.38
C ILE A 157 9.98 -13.10 -4.49
N GLU A 158 9.80 -13.54 -5.73
CA GLU A 158 10.12 -12.76 -6.93
C GLU A 158 8.81 -12.30 -7.57
N THR A 159 8.70 -11.00 -7.83
CA THR A 159 7.57 -10.36 -8.49
C THR A 159 8.08 -9.71 -9.77
N ASP A 160 7.59 -10.17 -10.91
CA ASP A 160 7.92 -9.63 -12.23
C ASP A 160 6.75 -8.75 -12.70
N PHE A 161 7.06 -7.57 -13.26
CA PHE A 161 6.09 -6.59 -13.76
C PHE A 161 6.27 -6.41 -15.26
N ARG A 162 5.18 -6.48 -16.02
CA ARG A 162 5.14 -6.21 -17.46
C ARG A 162 4.05 -5.20 -17.76
N TYR A 163 4.33 -4.28 -18.67
CA TYR A 163 3.43 -3.17 -19.03
C TYR A 163 2.98 -3.30 -20.47
N GLU A 164 1.66 -3.24 -20.71
CA GLU A 164 1.03 -3.29 -22.03
C GLU A 164 -0.05 -2.21 -22.11
N GLY A 165 0.32 -1.02 -22.62
CA GLY A 165 -0.60 0.13 -22.61
C GLY A 165 -0.96 0.54 -21.18
N ASN A 166 -2.25 0.48 -20.85
CA ASN A 166 -2.77 0.75 -19.51
C ASN A 166 -2.83 -0.49 -18.59
N LEU A 167 -2.31 -1.62 -19.05
CA LEU A 167 -2.27 -2.86 -18.26
C LEU A 167 -0.93 -3.01 -17.56
N VAL A 168 -0.98 -3.46 -16.31
CA VAL A 168 0.18 -3.94 -15.55
C VAL A 168 -0.05 -5.40 -15.21
N ILE A 169 0.79 -6.26 -15.74
CA ILE A 169 0.73 -7.71 -15.56
C ILE A 169 1.78 -8.09 -14.53
N VAL A 170 1.34 -8.69 -13.44
CA VAL A 170 2.17 -9.07 -12.30
C VAL A 170 2.18 -10.59 -12.16
N ASN A 171 3.38 -11.16 -12.12
CA ASN A 171 3.58 -12.59 -11.87
C ASN A 171 4.44 -12.74 -10.61
N LYS A 172 4.00 -13.57 -9.69
CA LYS A 172 4.75 -13.90 -8.47
C LYS A 172 5.18 -15.36 -8.48
N LYS A 173 6.38 -15.60 -7.98
CA LYS A 173 6.88 -16.95 -7.66
C LYS A 173 7.60 -16.91 -6.32
N SER A 174 7.54 -18.01 -5.59
CA SER A 174 8.26 -18.13 -4.34
C SER A 174 8.98 -19.48 -4.26
N TYR A 175 10.06 -19.51 -3.47
CA TYR A 175 10.83 -20.71 -3.18
C TYR A 175 11.65 -20.53 -1.91
N VAL A 176 12.09 -21.63 -1.34
CA VAL A 176 13.07 -21.65 -0.25
C VAL A 176 14.40 -22.20 -0.78
N GLU A 177 15.46 -21.42 -0.62
CA GLU A 177 16.84 -21.82 -0.93
C GLU A 177 17.50 -22.33 0.34
N LEU A 178 17.95 -23.57 0.31
CA LEU A 178 18.70 -24.22 1.38
C LEU A 178 20.20 -23.83 1.38
N ALA A 179 20.94 -24.24 2.37
CA ALA A 179 22.38 -23.93 2.50
C ALA A 179 23.22 -24.50 1.32
N ASP A 180 22.81 -25.63 0.74
CA ASP A 180 23.43 -26.26 -0.44
C ASP A 180 23.02 -25.61 -1.79
N LYS A 181 22.28 -24.48 -1.74
CA LYS A 181 21.73 -23.77 -2.89
C LYS A 181 20.59 -24.50 -3.63
N SER A 182 20.13 -25.62 -3.13
CA SER A 182 18.93 -26.27 -3.68
C SER A 182 17.68 -25.44 -3.39
N LYS A 183 16.73 -25.42 -4.34
CA LYS A 183 15.47 -24.72 -4.25
C LYS A 183 14.33 -25.69 -4.01
N ILE A 184 13.59 -25.50 -2.93
CA ILE A 184 12.44 -26.33 -2.55
C ILE A 184 11.20 -25.48 -2.36
N ASN A 185 10.04 -26.10 -2.20
CA ASN A 185 8.74 -25.42 -2.01
C ASN A 185 8.51 -24.34 -3.06
N GLN A 186 8.84 -24.65 -4.32
CA GLN A 186 8.61 -23.72 -5.42
C GLN A 186 7.11 -23.61 -5.67
N SER A 187 6.60 -22.39 -5.67
CA SER A 187 5.24 -22.10 -6.12
C SER A 187 5.29 -20.98 -7.15
N VAL A 188 4.38 -21.06 -8.10
CA VAL A 188 4.06 -19.95 -9.01
C VAL A 188 2.66 -19.52 -8.60
N ASP A 189 2.55 -18.33 -8.03
CA ASP A 189 1.26 -17.72 -7.76
C ASP A 189 0.63 -17.36 -9.12
N GLY A 190 -0.70 -17.24 -9.16
CA GLY A 190 -1.39 -16.87 -10.39
C GLY A 190 -0.94 -15.53 -10.95
N THR A 191 -1.37 -15.25 -12.17
CA THR A 191 -1.15 -13.94 -12.80
C THR A 191 -2.19 -12.95 -12.30
N THR A 192 -1.75 -11.76 -11.92
CA THR A 192 -2.64 -10.62 -11.62
C THR A 192 -2.49 -9.56 -12.71
N ILE A 193 -3.60 -9.10 -13.25
CA ILE A 193 -3.64 -8.05 -14.27
C ILE A 193 -4.39 -6.85 -13.68
N TYR A 194 -3.72 -5.71 -13.66
CA TYR A 194 -4.30 -4.44 -13.27
C TYR A 194 -4.56 -3.58 -14.50
N THR A 195 -5.71 -2.92 -14.55
CA THR A 195 -5.98 -1.85 -15.51
C THR A 195 -5.88 -0.52 -14.76
N VAL A 196 -4.99 0.36 -15.24
CA VAL A 196 -4.75 1.68 -14.64
C VAL A 196 -5.15 2.76 -15.64
N GLU A 197 -6.06 3.65 -15.23
CA GLU A 197 -6.55 4.74 -16.06
C GLU A 197 -6.53 6.06 -15.29
N ASN A 198 -5.93 7.10 -15.86
CA ASN A 198 -5.86 8.44 -15.27
C ASN A 198 -5.26 8.46 -13.85
N GLY A 199 -4.33 7.53 -13.54
CA GLY A 199 -3.71 7.38 -12.23
C GLY A 199 -4.58 6.64 -11.20
N ASN A 200 -5.64 5.95 -11.62
CA ASN A 200 -6.50 5.11 -10.78
C ASN A 200 -6.43 3.65 -11.25
N VAL A 201 -6.40 2.71 -10.30
CA VAL A 201 -6.59 1.29 -10.60
C VAL A 201 -8.08 1.04 -10.80
N VAL A 202 -8.53 0.85 -12.04
CA VAL A 202 -9.98 0.69 -12.34
C VAL A 202 -10.44 -0.77 -12.33
N LYS A 203 -9.50 -1.70 -12.50
CA LYS A 203 -9.80 -3.14 -12.49
C LYS A 203 -8.59 -3.94 -12.03
N LYS A 204 -8.84 -5.02 -11.29
CA LYS A 204 -7.89 -6.09 -10.95
C LYS A 204 -8.49 -7.43 -11.37
N GLU A 205 -7.73 -8.23 -12.09
CA GLU A 205 -8.08 -9.62 -12.44
C GLU A 205 -6.99 -10.54 -11.92
N GLU A 206 -7.35 -11.52 -11.13
CA GLU A 206 -6.42 -12.46 -10.51
C GLU A 206 -6.83 -13.88 -10.84
N THR A 207 -5.91 -14.64 -11.45
CA THR A 207 -6.07 -16.07 -11.67
C THR A 207 -5.38 -16.81 -10.54
N ILE A 208 -6.17 -17.31 -9.59
CA ILE A 208 -5.66 -18.01 -8.39
C ILE A 208 -5.30 -19.46 -8.73
N SER A 209 -6.13 -20.11 -9.55
CA SER A 209 -5.92 -21.46 -10.07
C SER A 209 -6.67 -21.62 -11.41
N PRO A 210 -6.49 -22.71 -12.16
CA PRO A 210 -7.25 -22.96 -13.38
C PRO A 210 -8.79 -22.93 -13.20
N SER A 211 -9.27 -23.19 -11.99
CA SER A 211 -10.70 -23.21 -11.63
C SER A 211 -11.13 -22.05 -10.72
N SER A 212 -10.23 -21.11 -10.41
CA SER A 212 -10.53 -19.99 -9.51
C SER A 212 -9.99 -18.69 -10.08
N LYS A 213 -10.90 -17.76 -10.32
CA LYS A 213 -10.63 -16.40 -10.81
C LYS A 213 -11.32 -15.37 -9.94
N GLU A 214 -10.64 -14.27 -9.70
CA GLU A 214 -11.20 -13.09 -9.02
C GLU A 214 -11.13 -11.87 -9.95
N THR A 215 -12.21 -11.13 -10.03
CA THR A 215 -12.26 -9.84 -10.73
C THR A 215 -12.77 -8.78 -9.77
N THR A 216 -11.99 -7.72 -9.57
CA THR A 216 -12.40 -6.56 -8.78
C THR A 216 -12.47 -5.33 -9.70
N VAL A 217 -13.58 -4.61 -9.65
CA VAL A 217 -13.81 -3.36 -10.39
C VAL A 217 -13.96 -2.23 -9.38
N TYR A 218 -13.30 -1.12 -9.68
CA TYR A 218 -13.26 0.07 -8.84
C TYR A 218 -13.85 1.26 -9.57
N THR A 219 -14.59 2.11 -8.86
CA THR A 219 -15.02 3.41 -9.35
C THR A 219 -14.56 4.51 -8.42
N TYR A 220 -14.34 5.70 -8.99
CA TYR A 220 -13.74 6.83 -8.30
C TYR A 220 -14.55 8.10 -8.52
N ASP A 221 -14.39 9.06 -7.62
CA ASP A 221 -14.84 10.43 -7.83
C ASP A 221 -13.81 11.24 -8.66
N ASN A 222 -13.94 12.56 -8.63
CA ASN A 222 -13.01 13.49 -9.30
C ASN A 222 -12.21 14.35 -8.30
N LYS A 223 -12.23 14.01 -7.02
CA LYS A 223 -11.57 14.73 -5.94
C LYS A 223 -10.24 14.08 -5.57
N ASN A 224 -9.42 14.79 -4.81
CA ASN A 224 -8.10 14.31 -4.43
C ASN A 224 -8.19 13.25 -3.32
N ASN A 225 -7.56 12.12 -3.57
CA ASN A 225 -7.33 11.12 -2.53
C ASN A 225 -6.11 11.52 -1.70
N PRO A 226 -6.24 11.81 -0.39
CA PRO A 226 -5.09 12.17 0.45
C PRO A 226 -4.03 11.07 0.52
N LYS A 227 -4.41 9.79 0.42
CA LYS A 227 -3.46 8.68 0.36
C LYS A 227 -2.58 8.71 -0.90
N SER A 228 -3.10 9.21 -2.04
CA SER A 228 -2.32 9.33 -3.28
C SER A 228 -1.15 10.31 -3.19
N LEU A 229 -1.13 11.13 -2.15
CA LEU A 229 -0.13 12.16 -1.91
C LEU A 229 1.03 11.69 -1.01
N ASN A 230 1.19 10.39 -0.82
CA ASN A 230 2.05 9.78 0.18
C ASN A 230 3.51 9.61 -0.27
N PHE A 231 4.47 9.85 0.64
CA PHE A 231 5.88 9.49 0.43
C PHE A 231 6.09 7.98 0.26
N THR A 232 5.10 7.16 0.61
CA THR A 232 5.04 5.72 0.29
C THR A 232 5.31 5.44 -1.18
N LYS A 233 4.92 6.33 -2.08
CA LYS A 233 5.27 6.27 -3.51
C LYS A 233 6.77 6.17 -3.79
N ILE A 234 7.61 6.62 -2.85
CA ILE A 234 9.05 6.59 -2.98
C ILE A 234 9.62 5.30 -2.41
N ILE A 235 9.03 4.83 -1.28
CA ILE A 235 9.51 3.65 -0.54
C ILE A 235 8.78 2.35 -0.88
N VAL A 236 7.71 2.43 -1.68
CA VAL A 236 6.94 1.29 -2.22
C VAL A 236 6.78 1.48 -3.73
N PRO A 237 7.74 1.00 -4.55
CA PRO A 237 7.76 1.29 -6.00
C PRO A 237 6.58 0.73 -6.79
N ASP A 238 5.83 -0.23 -6.25
CA ASP A 238 4.64 -0.82 -6.86
C ASP A 238 3.31 -0.22 -6.36
N TYR A 239 3.34 0.92 -5.64
CA TYR A 239 2.15 1.61 -5.14
C TYR A 239 1.09 1.90 -6.22
N PHE A 240 1.50 2.02 -7.48
CA PHE A 240 0.63 2.40 -8.60
C PHE A 240 -0.39 1.31 -8.99
N ILE A 241 -0.25 0.09 -8.45
CA ILE A 241 -1.23 -1.00 -8.57
C ILE A 241 -2.05 -1.22 -7.29
N ASP A 242 -1.89 -0.36 -6.29
CA ASP A 242 -2.70 -0.37 -5.08
C ASP A 242 -3.82 0.68 -5.19
N GLU A 243 -5.07 0.24 -5.11
CA GLU A 243 -6.24 1.11 -5.23
C GLU A 243 -6.31 2.19 -4.16
N ASP A 244 -5.74 1.94 -2.99
CA ASP A 244 -5.68 2.90 -1.89
C ASP A 244 -4.82 4.13 -2.23
N PHE A 245 -3.86 3.99 -3.15
CA PHE A 245 -3.01 5.08 -3.64
C PHE A 245 -3.46 5.64 -5.00
N SER A 246 -4.61 5.25 -5.48
CA SER A 246 -5.23 5.85 -6.67
C SER A 246 -5.38 7.37 -6.52
N LYS A 247 -5.29 8.09 -7.63
CA LYS A 247 -5.32 9.57 -7.67
C LYS A 247 -6.56 10.17 -7.03
N ASN A 248 -7.70 9.53 -7.23
CA ASN A 248 -9.01 9.97 -6.78
C ASN A 248 -9.55 9.10 -5.65
N ASN A 249 -10.61 9.56 -4.97
CA ASN A 249 -11.22 8.81 -3.89
C ASN A 249 -12.10 7.67 -4.43
N LEU A 250 -11.97 6.52 -3.83
CA LEU A 250 -12.69 5.29 -4.19
C LEU A 250 -14.17 5.40 -3.83
N LEU A 251 -15.09 5.20 -4.79
CA LEU A 251 -16.53 5.22 -4.55
C LEU A 251 -17.13 3.82 -4.37
N THR A 252 -16.69 2.87 -5.19
CA THR A 252 -17.20 1.49 -5.10
C THR A 252 -16.09 0.49 -5.35
N VAL A 253 -16.20 -0.65 -4.69
CA VAL A 253 -15.44 -1.87 -4.98
C VAL A 253 -16.44 -2.98 -5.22
N THR A 254 -16.42 -3.56 -6.42
CA THR A 254 -17.22 -4.73 -6.77
C THR A 254 -16.28 -5.89 -7.05
N LYS A 255 -16.34 -6.91 -6.20
CA LYS A 255 -15.53 -8.12 -6.32
C LYS A 255 -16.40 -9.30 -6.73
N THR A 256 -16.02 -9.93 -7.83
CA THR A 256 -16.62 -11.18 -8.32
C THR A 256 -15.58 -12.29 -8.18
N THR A 257 -15.95 -13.37 -7.53
CA THR A 257 -15.13 -14.57 -7.40
C THR A 257 -15.80 -15.71 -8.15
N GLU A 258 -15.07 -16.35 -9.05
CA GLU A 258 -15.50 -17.54 -9.77
C GLU A 258 -14.67 -18.73 -9.28
N GLU A 259 -15.32 -19.74 -8.71
CA GLU A 259 -14.66 -20.91 -8.17
C GLU A 259 -15.48 -22.17 -8.47
N ASN A 260 -14.90 -23.13 -9.21
CA ASN A 260 -15.53 -24.40 -9.54
C ASN A 260 -16.96 -24.23 -10.15
N GLY A 261 -17.16 -23.20 -10.98
CA GLY A 261 -18.43 -22.88 -11.61
C GLY A 261 -19.43 -22.12 -10.73
N ASN A 262 -19.08 -21.83 -9.48
CA ASN A 262 -19.89 -20.97 -8.61
C ASN A 262 -19.40 -19.52 -8.70
N THR A 263 -20.31 -18.56 -8.63
CA THR A 263 -20.00 -17.14 -8.64
C THR A 263 -20.40 -16.50 -7.32
N GLY A 264 -19.43 -15.89 -6.66
CA GLY A 264 -19.64 -15.03 -5.49
C GLY A 264 -19.56 -13.55 -5.86
N LEU A 265 -20.36 -12.71 -5.21
CA LEU A 265 -20.37 -11.26 -5.41
C LEU A 265 -20.25 -10.57 -4.06
N SER A 266 -19.36 -9.58 -3.97
CA SER A 266 -19.20 -8.72 -2.79
C SER A 266 -19.06 -7.26 -3.24
N ARG A 267 -19.73 -6.34 -2.53
CA ARG A 267 -19.67 -4.91 -2.84
C ARG A 267 -19.38 -4.10 -1.59
N ARG A 268 -18.54 -3.05 -1.79
CA ARG A 268 -18.31 -1.98 -0.83
C ARG A 268 -18.62 -0.64 -1.48
N PHE A 269 -19.04 0.31 -0.65
CA PHE A 269 -19.38 1.67 -1.07
C PHE A 269 -18.71 2.64 -0.12
N TYR A 270 -18.31 3.81 -0.65
CA TYR A 270 -17.69 4.88 0.13
C TYR A 270 -18.45 6.18 -0.12
N GLU A 271 -18.78 6.86 0.96
CA GLU A 271 -19.44 8.15 0.96
C GLU A 271 -18.53 9.18 1.63
N TYR A 272 -18.45 10.38 1.05
CA TYR A 272 -17.50 11.39 1.45
C TYR A 272 -18.17 12.71 1.81
N GLU A 273 -17.64 13.39 2.84
CA GLU A 273 -17.80 14.80 3.06
C GLU A 273 -16.47 15.50 2.75
N TYR A 274 -16.53 16.69 2.14
CA TYR A 274 -15.33 17.37 1.64
C TYR A 274 -15.20 18.77 2.21
N ASN A 275 -13.94 19.22 2.36
CA ASN A 275 -13.58 20.63 2.42
C ASN A 275 -12.72 20.94 1.19
N GLY A 276 -13.30 21.68 0.22
CA GLY A 276 -12.67 21.89 -1.09
C GLY A 276 -12.49 20.59 -1.88
N ASP A 277 -11.24 20.23 -2.14
CA ASP A 277 -10.91 19.04 -2.95
C ASP A 277 -10.45 17.85 -2.10
N TYR A 278 -10.47 17.97 -0.77
CA TYR A 278 -10.02 16.90 0.12
C TYR A 278 -11.15 16.41 1.04
N PRO A 279 -11.25 15.09 1.27
CA PRO A 279 -12.27 14.54 2.16
C PRO A 279 -11.99 14.88 3.62
N THR A 280 -13.04 15.24 4.35
CA THR A 280 -13.00 15.42 5.81
C THR A 280 -13.57 14.22 6.56
N ILE A 281 -14.55 13.54 5.94
CA ILE A 281 -15.15 12.32 6.46
C ILE A 281 -15.30 11.33 5.32
N VAL A 282 -15.00 10.07 5.60
CA VAL A 282 -15.25 8.93 4.71
C VAL A 282 -16.06 7.89 5.48
N ARG A 283 -17.20 7.48 4.93
CA ARG A 283 -18.02 6.37 5.46
C ARG A 283 -17.92 5.19 4.52
N LYS A 284 -17.50 4.05 5.03
CA LYS A 284 -17.35 2.80 4.30
C LYS A 284 -18.49 1.86 4.65
N PHE A 285 -19.16 1.38 3.63
CA PHE A 285 -20.27 0.45 3.75
C PHE A 285 -19.95 -0.86 3.03
N LYS A 286 -20.48 -1.96 3.55
CA LYS A 286 -20.59 -3.24 2.81
C LYS A 286 -22.03 -3.49 2.39
N GLU A 287 -22.21 -4.24 1.31
CA GLU A 287 -23.52 -4.79 0.96
C GLU A 287 -23.74 -6.10 1.73
N LYS A 288 -24.90 -6.21 2.37
CA LYS A 288 -25.35 -7.43 3.02
C LYS A 288 -26.87 -7.57 2.82
N ASP A 289 -27.27 -8.68 2.22
CA ASP A 289 -28.68 -8.97 1.92
C ASP A 289 -29.40 -7.83 1.15
N GLY A 290 -28.68 -7.18 0.21
CA GLY A 290 -29.17 -6.06 -0.60
C GLY A 290 -29.18 -4.71 0.13
N ASN A 291 -28.79 -4.63 1.39
CA ASN A 291 -28.72 -3.39 2.16
C ASN A 291 -27.26 -2.94 2.36
N ARG A 292 -27.06 -1.64 2.53
CA ARG A 292 -25.74 -1.07 2.91
C ARG A 292 -25.63 -1.01 4.43
N GLU A 293 -24.68 -1.73 5.00
CA GLU A 293 -24.32 -1.67 6.41
C GLU A 293 -23.03 -0.86 6.58
N LEU A 294 -23.05 0.16 7.45
CA LEU A 294 -21.85 0.91 7.80
C LEU A 294 -20.83 -0.01 8.47
N GLU A 295 -19.59 -0.02 7.96
CA GLU A 295 -18.46 -0.77 8.55
C GLU A 295 -17.58 0.15 9.39
N GLU A 296 -17.24 1.34 8.85
CA GLU A 296 -16.20 2.21 9.39
C GLU A 296 -16.45 3.67 8.99
N THR A 297 -16.05 4.59 9.83
CA THR A 297 -15.95 6.03 9.49
C THR A 297 -14.52 6.49 9.73
N THR A 298 -13.92 7.15 8.74
CA THR A 298 -12.62 7.81 8.85
C THR A 298 -12.79 9.31 8.83
N GLU A 299 -12.21 10.01 9.81
CA GLU A 299 -12.21 11.48 9.89
C GLU A 299 -10.81 12.02 9.67
N TYR A 300 -10.68 13.08 8.85
CA TYR A 300 -9.44 13.75 8.53
C TYR A 300 -9.44 15.19 9.08
N LYS A 301 -8.36 15.58 9.77
CA LYS A 301 -8.08 16.97 10.17
C LYS A 301 -6.80 17.46 9.50
N TYR A 302 -6.92 18.52 8.74
CA TYR A 302 -5.84 19.15 7.97
C TYR A 302 -5.13 20.27 8.72
#